data_d029f14e3fb399aba1ce1c1bdb9de97e
#
_entry.id   d029f14e3fb399aba1ce1c1bdb9de97e
#
_cell.length_a   1.000
_cell.length_b   1.000
_cell.length_c   1.000
_cell.angle_alpha   90.00
_cell.angle_beta   90.00
_cell.angle_gamma   90.00
#
_symmetry.space_group_name_H-M   'P 1'
#
loop_
_entity.id
_entity.type
_entity.pdbx_description
1 polymer ?
#
loop_
_entity_poly.entity_id
_entity_poly.type
_entity_poly.pdbx_seq_one_letter_code
_entity_poly.pdbx_strand_id
1 'polypeptide(L)'
;MQGIAMAKTDDIPPPKISERIAAPERVAAFRTGLSAEARAAAWLIAKGYRILAKRFRTPYGEIDIVARRRNLLVFVEVKARGSLDEAAYAVTPRNQRRIIDAAQAWLMTHPEHADFEMRFDVMLIAPKRLPRHLLAAFDAST
;
A
#
# COMPACT_ATOMS: atom_id res chain seq x y z
N MET A 1 5.30 5.85 -18.84
CA MET A 1 4.53 5.57 -17.67
C MET A 1 4.37 6.75 -16.79
N GLN A 2 3.17 7.08 -16.53
CA GLN A 2 2.91 8.18 -15.69
C GLN A 2 2.41 7.64 -14.40
N GLY A 3 2.08 8.39 -13.53
CA GLY A 3 1.40 7.98 -12.36
C GLY A 3 2.25 7.80 -11.14
N ILE A 4 3.38 7.13 -11.26
CA ILE A 4 4.22 6.98 -10.11
C ILE A 4 5.54 7.71 -10.27
N ALA A 5 5.75 8.34 -11.41
CA ALA A 5 7.01 9.05 -11.64
C ALA A 5 7.25 10.18 -10.66
N MET A 6 6.16 10.79 -10.18
CA MET A 6 6.27 11.90 -9.26
C MET A 6 6.09 11.49 -7.81
N ALA A 7 5.95 10.22 -7.55
CA ALA A 7 5.68 9.77 -6.20
C ALA A 7 6.90 9.95 -5.32
N LYS A 8 6.65 10.26 -4.07
CA LYS A 8 7.71 10.32 -3.09
C LYS A 8 7.95 8.89 -2.65
N THR A 9 9.19 8.55 -2.41
CA THR A 9 9.53 7.24 -1.95
C THR A 9 9.82 7.29 -0.47
N ASP A 10 9.21 6.40 0.29
CA ASP A 10 9.45 6.31 1.71
C ASP A 10 10.43 5.16 1.92
N ASP A 11 11.71 5.42 1.71
CA ASP A 11 12.73 4.41 1.85
C ASP A 11 13.26 4.29 3.27
N ILE A 12 12.78 5.14 4.15
CA ILE A 12 13.23 5.13 5.52
C ILE A 12 12.64 3.90 6.19
N PRO A 13 13.46 3.06 6.81
CA PRO A 13 12.92 1.88 7.49
C PRO A 13 11.96 2.30 8.59
N PRO A 14 11.10 1.40 9.00
CA PRO A 14 10.22 1.70 10.13
C PRO A 14 11.02 2.10 11.34
N PRO A 15 10.42 2.84 12.26
CA PRO A 15 11.12 3.34 13.44
C PRO A 15 11.73 2.22 14.27
N LYS A 16 12.67 2.58 15.08
CA LYS A 16 13.31 1.63 15.91
C LYS A 16 12.45 0.67 16.63
N ILE A 17 11.28 1.09 16.94
CA ILE A 17 10.40 0.24 17.62
C ILE A 17 10.14 -1.01 16.85
N SER A 18 10.09 -0.93 15.58
CA SER A 18 9.84 -2.12 14.80
C SER A 18 10.98 -3.11 14.93
N GLU A 19 12.16 -2.60 15.11
CA GLU A 19 13.28 -3.49 15.25
C GLU A 19 13.21 -4.26 16.53
N ARG A 20 12.84 -3.58 17.60
CA ARG A 20 12.77 -4.25 18.84
C ARG A 20 11.71 -5.28 18.85
N ILE A 21 10.62 -4.94 18.34
CA ILE A 21 9.56 -5.73 18.51
C ILE A 21 9.67 -6.93 17.84
N ALA A 22 10.22 -6.83 16.90
CA ALA A 22 9.96 -7.81 16.38
C ALA A 22 10.72 -8.63 15.94
N ALA A 23 11.61 -8.40 16.34
CA ALA A 23 12.57 -9.07 15.86
C ALA A 23 12.24 -10.40 15.30
N PRO A 24 11.91 -11.41 15.97
CA PRO A 24 11.73 -12.75 15.40
C PRO A 24 10.61 -12.82 14.40
N GLU A 25 9.45 -12.31 14.75
CA GLU A 25 8.31 -12.44 13.88
C GLU A 25 8.39 -11.60 12.64
N ARG A 26 8.88 -10.38 12.77
CA ARG A 26 8.94 -9.53 11.60
C ARG A 26 10.03 -9.96 10.65
N VAL A 27 11.12 -10.43 11.19
CA VAL A 27 12.16 -10.93 10.33
C VAL A 27 11.65 -12.14 9.56
N ALA A 28 10.88 -13.00 10.23
CA ALA A 28 10.30 -14.13 9.55
C ALA A 28 9.35 -13.68 8.44
N ALA A 29 8.60 -12.62 8.65
CA ALA A 29 7.66 -12.14 7.66
C ALA A 29 8.36 -11.79 6.35
N PHE A 30 9.59 -11.30 6.42
CA PHE A 30 10.28 -10.94 5.21
C PHE A 30 11.18 -12.03 4.66
N ARG A 31 11.41 -13.10 5.43
CA ARG A 31 12.29 -14.16 4.99
C ARG A 31 11.60 -15.43 4.55
N THR A 32 10.43 -15.72 5.03
CA THR A 32 9.80 -17.00 4.82
C THR A 32 8.86 -17.06 3.64
N GLY A 33 8.85 -16.06 2.81
CA GLY A 33 8.01 -16.14 1.64
C GLY A 33 6.54 -15.90 1.87
N LEU A 34 6.18 -15.12 2.87
CA LEU A 34 4.80 -14.72 3.04
C LEU A 34 4.35 -14.01 1.77
N SER A 35 3.07 -13.98 1.54
CA SER A 35 2.52 -13.34 0.35
C SER A 35 2.95 -11.88 0.31
N ALA A 36 2.96 -11.31 -0.89
CA ALA A 36 3.33 -9.91 -1.05
C ALA A 36 2.40 -9.01 -0.25
N GLU A 37 1.11 -9.32 -0.22
CA GLU A 37 0.16 -8.50 0.52
C GLU A 37 0.43 -8.56 2.02
N ALA A 38 0.80 -9.74 2.53
CA ALA A 38 1.11 -9.86 3.95
C ALA A 38 2.37 -9.08 4.30
N ARG A 39 3.35 -9.10 3.42
CA ARG A 39 4.59 -8.34 3.63
C ARG A 39 4.31 -6.85 3.61
N ALA A 40 3.48 -6.40 2.67
CA ALA A 40 3.10 -5.00 2.57
C ALA A 40 2.32 -4.56 3.82
N ALA A 41 1.40 -5.39 4.29
CA ALA A 41 0.62 -5.07 5.48
C ALA A 41 1.52 -4.97 6.71
N ALA A 42 2.47 -5.90 6.85
CA ALA A 42 3.39 -5.88 7.98
C ALA A 42 4.23 -4.59 7.98
N TRP A 43 4.66 -4.16 6.80
CA TRP A 43 5.45 -2.94 6.67
C TRP A 43 4.62 -1.73 7.06
N LEU A 44 3.36 -1.67 6.62
CA LEU A 44 2.48 -0.56 6.98
C LEU A 44 2.21 -0.53 8.48
N ILE A 45 1.97 -1.68 9.08
CA ILE A 45 1.73 -1.75 10.52
C ILE A 45 2.96 -1.25 11.28
N ALA A 46 4.15 -1.62 10.82
CA ALA A 46 5.37 -1.17 11.46
C ALA A 46 5.51 0.36 11.38
N LYS A 47 4.92 0.99 10.38
CA LYS A 47 4.97 2.43 10.20
C LYS A 47 3.80 3.14 10.90
N GLY A 48 2.99 2.40 11.65
CA GLY A 48 1.92 3.01 12.44
C GLY A 48 0.56 3.01 11.79
N TYR A 49 0.40 2.34 10.65
CA TYR A 49 -0.90 2.27 10.02
C TYR A 49 -1.72 1.13 10.62
N ARG A 50 -3.03 1.33 10.65
CA ARG A 50 -3.97 0.28 11.01
C ARG A 50 -4.56 -0.26 9.71
N ILE A 51 -4.57 -1.57 9.54
CA ILE A 51 -5.15 -2.18 8.35
C ILE A 51 -6.66 -2.31 8.57
N LEU A 52 -7.43 -1.67 7.71
CA LEU A 52 -8.88 -1.70 7.80
C LEU A 52 -9.48 -2.81 6.96
N ALA A 53 -8.89 -3.10 5.82
CA ALA A 53 -9.39 -4.17 4.96
C ALA A 53 -8.30 -4.65 4.02
N LYS A 54 -8.41 -5.90 3.58
CA LYS A 54 -7.54 -6.45 2.56
C LYS A 54 -8.45 -6.96 1.45
N ARG A 55 -8.01 -6.77 0.21
CA ARG A 55 -8.72 -7.24 -0.96
C ARG A 55 -10.15 -6.76 -1.00
N PHE A 56 -10.31 -5.45 -0.88
CA PHE A 56 -11.65 -4.85 -0.97
C PHE A 56 -12.07 -4.86 -2.43
N ARG A 57 -13.06 -5.67 -2.75
CA ARG A 57 -13.49 -5.88 -4.13
C ARG A 57 -14.81 -5.23 -4.42
N THR A 58 -14.92 -4.62 -5.58
CA THR A 58 -16.15 -4.01 -6.06
C THR A 58 -16.35 -4.40 -7.54
N PRO A 59 -17.52 -4.20 -8.11
CA PRO A 59 -17.70 -4.47 -9.54
C PRO A 59 -16.77 -3.61 -10.41
N TYR A 60 -16.27 -2.48 -9.88
CA TYR A 60 -15.51 -1.55 -10.68
C TYR A 60 -13.99 -1.68 -10.48
N GLY A 61 -13.57 -2.29 -9.41
CA GLY A 61 -12.16 -2.44 -9.15
C GLY A 61 -11.89 -3.05 -7.79
N GLU A 62 -10.61 -3.19 -7.45
CA GLU A 62 -10.20 -3.83 -6.22
C GLU A 62 -9.09 -3.03 -5.60
N ILE A 63 -9.05 -2.96 -4.26
CA ILE A 63 -7.97 -2.32 -3.53
C ILE A 63 -7.32 -3.40 -2.68
N ASP A 64 -6.00 -3.54 -2.80
CA ASP A 64 -5.29 -4.58 -2.10
C ASP A 64 -5.31 -4.36 -0.58
N ILE A 65 -5.08 -3.13 -0.13
CA ILE A 65 -5.08 -2.82 1.29
C ILE A 65 -5.71 -1.44 1.49
N VAL A 66 -6.62 -1.35 2.45
CA VAL A 66 -7.13 -0.07 2.91
C VAL A 66 -6.59 0.12 4.31
N ALA A 67 -5.89 1.22 4.54
CA ALA A 67 -5.23 1.45 5.82
C ALA A 67 -5.52 2.86 6.32
N ARG A 68 -5.28 3.07 7.60
CA ARG A 68 -5.55 4.35 8.23
C ARG A 68 -4.45 4.69 9.20
N ARG A 69 -4.07 5.97 9.23
CA ARG A 69 -3.19 6.49 10.27
C ARG A 69 -3.71 7.87 10.63
N ARG A 70 -4.21 8.03 11.86
CA ARG A 70 -4.89 9.25 12.31
C ARG A 70 -6.09 9.54 11.39
N ASN A 71 -6.15 10.70 10.78
CA ASN A 71 -7.24 11.07 9.89
C ASN A 71 -6.88 10.88 8.42
N LEU A 72 -5.89 10.06 8.15
CA LEU A 72 -5.47 9.77 6.79
C LEU A 72 -5.92 8.38 6.41
N LEU A 73 -6.66 8.28 5.33
CA LEU A 73 -7.11 7.01 4.79
C LEU A 73 -6.26 6.74 3.55
N VAL A 74 -5.63 5.59 3.49
CA VAL A 74 -4.71 5.25 2.43
C VAL A 74 -5.19 4.02 1.69
N PHE A 75 -5.28 4.12 0.39
CA PHE A 75 -5.64 3.01 -0.47
C PHE A 75 -4.35 2.55 -1.13
N VAL A 76 -3.95 1.30 -0.89
CA VAL A 76 -2.63 0.82 -1.27
C VAL A 76 -2.72 -0.29 -2.30
N GLU A 77 -2.01 -0.11 -3.40
CA GLU A 77 -1.86 -1.13 -4.42
C GLU A 77 -0.53 -1.85 -4.15
N VAL A 78 -0.55 -3.16 -4.11
CA VAL A 78 0.66 -3.96 -3.88
C VAL A 78 1.08 -4.58 -5.19
N LYS A 79 2.31 -4.33 -5.61
CA LYS A 79 2.87 -4.91 -6.82
C LYS A 79 4.13 -5.68 -6.46
N ALA A 80 4.14 -6.97 -6.81
CA ALA A 80 5.27 -7.84 -6.53
C ALA A 80 5.81 -8.38 -7.83
N ARG A 81 7.09 -8.22 -8.05
CA ARG A 81 7.76 -8.71 -9.25
C ARG A 81 9.17 -9.14 -8.87
N GLY A 82 9.94 -9.56 -9.85
CA GLY A 82 11.31 -10.02 -9.59
C GLY A 82 12.25 -8.95 -9.12
N SER A 83 11.94 -7.68 -9.41
CA SER A 83 12.72 -6.56 -8.93
C SER A 83 11.79 -5.41 -8.58
N LEU A 84 12.30 -4.45 -7.82
CA LEU A 84 11.50 -3.28 -7.48
C LEU A 84 11.18 -2.45 -8.72
N ASP A 85 12.09 -2.39 -9.68
CA ASP A 85 11.83 -1.64 -10.91
C ASP A 85 10.71 -2.30 -11.71
N GLU A 86 10.72 -3.63 -11.82
CA GLU A 86 9.66 -4.32 -12.53
C GLU A 86 8.32 -4.11 -11.82
N ALA A 87 8.33 -4.10 -10.48
CA ALA A 87 7.12 -3.87 -9.73
C ALA A 87 6.57 -2.46 -10.02
N ALA A 88 7.44 -1.48 -10.12
CA ALA A 88 7.03 -0.12 -10.40
C ALA A 88 6.39 -0.01 -11.79
N TYR A 89 6.94 -0.69 -12.77
CA TYR A 89 6.38 -0.66 -14.12
C TYR A 89 5.02 -1.36 -14.20
N ALA A 90 4.69 -2.20 -13.22
CA ALA A 90 3.42 -2.89 -13.24
C ALA A 90 2.24 -2.00 -12.86
N VAL A 91 2.48 -0.80 -12.35
CA VAL A 91 1.42 0.11 -11.97
C VAL A 91 1.02 0.92 -13.20
N THR A 92 -0.12 0.64 -13.78
CA THR A 92 -0.56 1.26 -15.03
C THR A 92 -1.70 2.24 -14.78
N PRO A 93 -1.96 3.17 -15.69
CA PRO A 93 -3.11 4.07 -15.55
C PRO A 93 -4.44 3.31 -15.41
N ARG A 94 -4.58 2.18 -16.07
CA ARG A 94 -5.80 1.39 -15.96
C ARG A 94 -5.96 0.84 -14.54
N ASN A 95 -4.87 0.37 -13.93
CA ASN A 95 -4.93 -0.09 -12.56
C ASN A 95 -5.28 1.05 -11.63
N GLN A 96 -4.71 2.23 -11.87
CA GLN A 96 -4.96 3.39 -11.04
C GLN A 96 -6.43 3.77 -11.08
N ARG A 97 -7.03 3.75 -12.26
CA ARG A 97 -8.45 4.09 -12.39
C ARG A 97 -9.33 3.11 -11.64
N ARG A 98 -9.01 1.82 -11.70
CA ARG A 98 -9.79 0.81 -11.00
C ARG A 98 -9.69 0.98 -9.48
N ILE A 99 -8.54 1.41 -8.98
CA ILE A 99 -8.36 1.65 -7.56
C ILE A 99 -9.17 2.88 -7.15
N ILE A 100 -9.15 3.94 -7.96
CA ILE A 100 -9.88 5.16 -7.68
C ILE A 100 -11.38 4.85 -7.60
N ASP A 101 -11.89 4.06 -8.55
CA ASP A 101 -13.30 3.71 -8.57
C ASP A 101 -13.66 2.87 -7.34
N ALA A 102 -12.81 1.94 -6.95
CA ALA A 102 -13.06 1.14 -5.75
C ALA A 102 -13.00 2.00 -4.48
N ALA A 103 -12.15 3.02 -4.46
CA ALA A 103 -12.06 3.92 -3.32
C ALA A 103 -13.35 4.71 -3.15
N GLN A 104 -13.98 5.12 -4.26
CA GLN A 104 -15.26 5.81 -4.18
C GLN A 104 -16.31 4.89 -3.58
N ALA A 105 -16.31 3.60 -3.96
CA ALA A 105 -17.23 2.63 -3.39
C ALA A 105 -16.98 2.46 -1.88
N TRP A 106 -15.71 2.48 -1.46
CA TRP A 106 -15.39 2.40 -0.04
C TRP A 106 -16.01 3.56 0.72
N LEU A 107 -15.86 4.77 0.20
CA LEU A 107 -16.38 5.94 0.88
C LEU A 107 -17.91 5.93 0.97
N MET A 108 -18.57 5.38 -0.03
CA MET A 108 -20.02 5.31 -0.02
C MET A 108 -20.52 4.38 1.07
N THR A 109 -19.74 3.38 1.45
CA THR A 109 -20.15 2.43 2.46
C THR A 109 -19.49 2.69 3.80
N HIS A 110 -18.64 3.70 3.90
CA HIS A 110 -17.95 4.06 5.14
C HIS A 110 -18.05 5.57 5.36
N PRO A 111 -19.24 6.07 5.65
CA PRO A 111 -19.43 7.52 5.81
C PRO A 111 -18.62 8.13 6.94
N GLU A 112 -18.17 7.31 7.88
CA GLU A 112 -17.32 7.80 8.96
C GLU A 112 -15.97 8.32 8.42
N HIS A 113 -15.60 7.98 7.19
CA HIS A 113 -14.36 8.44 6.60
C HIS A 113 -14.54 9.66 5.69
N ALA A 114 -15.74 10.25 5.65
CA ALA A 114 -16.02 11.33 4.71
C ALA A 114 -15.10 12.53 4.88
N ASP A 115 -14.66 12.80 6.12
CA ASP A 115 -13.82 13.95 6.36
C ASP A 115 -12.34 13.62 6.44
N PHE A 116 -11.97 12.39 6.12
CA PHE A 116 -10.56 12.00 6.18
C PHE A 116 -9.81 12.51 4.95
N GLU A 117 -8.55 12.79 5.12
CA GLU A 117 -7.68 12.98 3.99
C GLU A 117 -7.48 11.62 3.34
N MET A 118 -7.31 11.59 2.03
CA MET A 118 -7.13 10.36 1.29
C MET A 118 -5.84 10.40 0.49
N ARG A 119 -5.22 9.25 0.38
CA ARG A 119 -3.99 9.15 -0.39
C ARG A 119 -3.94 7.79 -1.07
N PHE A 120 -3.42 7.75 -2.28
CA PHE A 120 -3.25 6.51 -3.03
C PHE A 120 -1.77 6.18 -3.05
N ASP A 121 -1.41 5.07 -2.44
CA ASP A 121 -0.01 4.66 -2.32
C ASP A 121 0.22 3.36 -3.08
N VAL A 122 1.47 3.09 -3.37
CA VAL A 122 1.88 1.83 -3.99
C VAL A 122 2.95 1.21 -3.12
N MET A 123 2.85 -0.10 -2.91
CA MET A 123 3.85 -0.84 -2.18
C MET A 123 4.53 -1.80 -3.15
N LEU A 124 5.82 -1.59 -3.39
CA LEU A 124 6.58 -2.43 -4.30
C LEU A 124 7.27 -3.52 -3.50
N ILE A 125 7.11 -4.76 -3.94
CA ILE A 125 7.64 -5.93 -3.26
C ILE A 125 8.51 -6.72 -4.24
N ALA A 126 9.70 -7.08 -3.81
CA ALA A 126 10.58 -7.92 -4.61
C ALA A 126 11.31 -8.89 -3.68
N PRO A 127 11.79 -10.04 -4.20
CA PRO A 127 12.49 -11.02 -3.38
C PRO A 127 13.76 -10.43 -2.78
N LYS A 128 14.02 -10.76 -1.54
CA LYS A 128 15.24 -10.37 -0.85
C LYS A 128 15.46 -8.87 -0.73
N ARG A 129 14.39 -8.09 -0.91
CA ARG A 129 14.47 -6.64 -0.75
C ARG A 129 13.39 -6.21 0.23
N LEU A 130 13.65 -5.17 0.98
CA LEU A 130 12.61 -4.61 1.84
C LEU A 130 11.56 -3.94 0.94
N PRO A 131 10.33 -3.89 1.39
CA PRO A 131 9.29 -3.21 0.62
C PRO A 131 9.64 -1.76 0.37
N ARG A 132 9.23 -1.24 -0.78
CA ARG A 132 9.38 0.19 -1.06
C ARG A 132 8.00 0.80 -1.11
N HIS A 133 7.76 1.76 -0.25
CA HIS A 133 6.43 2.37 -0.10
C HIS A 133 6.44 3.73 -0.82
N LEU A 134 5.68 3.83 -1.89
CA LEU A 134 5.59 5.07 -2.65
C LEU A 134 4.36 5.82 -2.18
N LEU A 135 4.57 6.95 -1.53
CA LEU A 135 3.50 7.76 -1.00
C LEU A 135 2.90 8.63 -2.09
N ALA A 136 1.59 8.74 -2.10
CA ALA A 136 0.89 9.60 -3.05
C ALA A 136 1.32 9.30 -4.49
N ALA A 137 1.31 8.02 -4.83
CA ALA A 137 1.80 7.57 -6.11
C ALA A 137 0.94 8.06 -7.27
N PHE A 138 -0.34 8.30 -7.02
CA PHE A 138 -1.25 8.88 -7.99
C PHE A 138 -2.41 9.51 -7.23
N ASP A 139 -3.30 10.19 -7.90
CA ASP A 139 -4.45 10.82 -7.26
C ASP A 139 -5.69 10.64 -8.12
N ALA A 140 -6.82 11.11 -7.61
CA ALA A 140 -8.10 10.89 -8.26
C ALA A 140 -8.23 11.61 -9.61
N SER A 141 -7.38 12.57 -9.87
CA SER A 141 -7.43 13.29 -11.13
C SER A 141 -6.59 12.62 -12.22
N THR A 142 -5.90 11.54 -11.88
CA THR A 142 -5.01 10.87 -12.82
C THR A 142 -5.76 10.14 -13.92
#